data_fd65b96a5ec6d48ec1bb9149f4ea5221
#
_entry.id   fd65b96a5ec6d48ec1bb9149f4ea5221
#
_cell.length_a   1.000
_cell.length_b   1.000
_cell.length_c   1.000
_cell.angle_alpha   90.00
_cell.angle_beta   90.00
_cell.angle_gamma   90.00
#
_symmetry.space_group_name_H-M   'P 1'
#
loop_
_entity.id
_entity.type
_entity.pdbx_description
1 polymer ?
#
loop_
_entity_poly.entity_id
_entity_poly.type
_entity_poly.pdbx_seq_one_letter_code
_entity_poly.pdbx_strand_id
1 'polypeptide(L)'
;MLKRLSMNEFPQDIFTEPQGYSVNTLENLGPLTGMAGIWEGIRGMDVKPKAQGPKQQAYVERIELQPIDPQTNGPQLFYGLRYHAHITKPDQVKMYHDQVGYWLWEPANDNLIHTLTIPRGMITMAAGKAKASDKQFELHAKEGDCDAGISSNPFLNYAFRTVEFHIQVSIHDDGTWSYEQDTVMKIKCQEALFHHVDSNTLHKIEEATPNPQARL
;
A
#
# COMPACT_ATOMS: atom_id res chain seq x y z
N MET A 1 2.64 17.95 5.04
CA MET A 1 3.24 17.83 6.40
C MET A 1 2.19 17.15 7.28
N LEU A 2 2.26 15.83 7.41
CA LEU A 2 1.41 15.09 8.34
C LEU A 2 1.61 15.68 9.74
N LYS A 3 0.55 16.14 10.37
CA LYS A 3 0.59 16.57 11.76
C LYS A 3 0.92 15.32 12.57
N ARG A 4 2.07 15.30 13.23
CA ARG A 4 2.39 14.28 14.24
C ARG A 4 1.23 14.26 15.23
N LEU A 5 0.58 13.12 15.39
CA LEU A 5 -0.48 12.94 16.39
C LEU A 5 0.11 13.33 17.75
N SER A 6 -0.53 14.25 18.45
CA SER A 6 -0.06 14.63 19.78
C SER A 6 -0.33 13.47 20.73
N MET A 7 0.52 13.25 21.74
CA MET A 7 0.31 12.19 22.75
C MET A 7 -1.04 12.31 23.50
N ASN A 8 -1.76 13.43 23.35
CA ASN A 8 -3.10 13.65 23.91
C ASN A 8 -4.25 13.12 23.01
N GLU A 9 -3.96 12.57 21.85
CA GLU A 9 -4.96 12.03 20.89
C GLU A 9 -5.19 10.52 21.10
N PHE A 10 -4.39 9.87 21.94
CA PHE A 10 -4.57 8.46 22.27
C PHE A 10 -5.31 8.29 23.61
N PRO A 11 -6.15 7.23 23.76
CA PRO A 11 -6.80 6.93 25.03
C PRO A 11 -5.76 6.68 26.14
N GLN A 12 -6.10 7.05 27.38
CA GLN A 12 -5.25 6.73 28.54
C GLN A 12 -5.20 5.24 28.85
N ASP A 13 -6.32 4.54 28.66
CA ASP A 13 -6.37 3.07 28.73
C ASP A 13 -5.88 2.49 27.39
N ILE A 14 -4.69 1.91 27.43
CA ILE A 14 -4.04 1.28 26.28
C ILE A 14 -4.22 -0.24 26.22
N PHE A 15 -4.97 -0.83 27.15
CA PHE A 15 -5.09 -2.28 27.32
C PHE A 15 -6.48 -2.82 26.98
N THR A 16 -7.54 -2.04 27.20
CA THR A 16 -8.92 -2.50 26.98
C THR A 16 -9.24 -2.51 25.49
N GLU A 17 -9.55 -3.69 24.96
CA GLU A 17 -9.97 -3.88 23.57
C GLU A 17 -11.42 -3.39 23.35
N PRO A 18 -11.73 -2.88 22.13
CA PRO A 18 -13.09 -2.52 21.76
C PRO A 18 -14.02 -3.73 21.88
N GLN A 19 -15.24 -3.51 22.36
CA GLN A 19 -16.26 -4.55 22.45
C GLN A 19 -17.28 -4.40 21.32
N GLY A 20 -17.84 -5.54 20.87
CA GLY A 20 -18.96 -5.54 19.93
C GLY A 20 -18.60 -5.12 18.48
N TYR A 21 -17.33 -5.14 18.10
CA TYR A 21 -16.94 -4.94 16.70
C TYR A 21 -17.37 -6.12 15.83
N SER A 22 -17.61 -5.86 14.56
CA SER A 22 -17.96 -6.91 13.59
C SER A 22 -16.75 -7.77 13.26
N VAL A 23 -16.92 -9.08 13.20
CA VAL A 23 -15.87 -10.02 12.73
C VAL A 23 -15.79 -10.10 11.21
N ASN A 24 -16.77 -9.56 10.46
CA ASN A 24 -16.79 -9.56 9.01
C ASN A 24 -15.99 -8.39 8.45
N THR A 25 -14.75 -8.63 8.11
CA THR A 25 -13.85 -7.60 7.57
C THR A 25 -14.35 -7.04 6.25
N LEU A 26 -14.90 -7.86 5.33
CA LEU A 26 -15.36 -7.38 4.03
C LEU A 26 -16.44 -6.30 4.12
N GLU A 27 -17.30 -6.36 5.13
CA GLU A 27 -18.35 -5.36 5.37
C GLU A 27 -17.82 -4.09 6.07
N ASN A 28 -16.57 -4.11 6.56
CA ASN A 28 -16.01 -3.06 7.41
C ASN A 28 -14.70 -2.46 6.88
N LEU A 29 -14.33 -2.70 5.62
CA LEU A 29 -13.10 -2.22 5.00
C LEU A 29 -13.07 -0.71 4.74
N GLY A 30 -14.21 -0.01 4.86
CA GLY A 30 -14.29 1.42 4.57
C GLY A 30 -13.79 1.77 3.16
N PRO A 31 -12.80 2.66 3.02
CA PRO A 31 -12.30 3.09 1.70
C PRO A 31 -11.63 1.96 0.92
N LEU A 32 -11.21 0.87 1.58
CA LEU A 32 -10.56 -0.28 0.96
C LEU A 32 -11.56 -1.29 0.36
N THR A 33 -12.87 -1.11 0.55
CA THR A 33 -13.90 -2.08 0.12
C THR A 33 -13.79 -2.41 -1.37
N GLY A 34 -13.55 -1.40 -2.21
CA GLY A 34 -13.43 -1.57 -3.66
C GLY A 34 -12.16 -2.31 -4.11
N MET A 35 -11.20 -2.54 -3.20
CA MET A 35 -9.94 -3.19 -3.53
C MET A 35 -9.94 -4.70 -3.22
N ALA A 36 -10.89 -5.20 -2.42
CA ALA A 36 -10.91 -6.62 -2.04
C ALA A 36 -11.16 -7.53 -3.25
N GLY A 37 -10.33 -8.57 -3.41
CA GLY A 37 -10.40 -9.54 -4.52
C GLY A 37 -9.05 -9.85 -5.15
N ILE A 38 -9.11 -10.51 -6.32
CA ILE A 38 -7.96 -10.74 -7.18
C ILE A 38 -8.13 -9.93 -8.46
N TRP A 39 -7.05 -9.25 -8.84
CA TRP A 39 -7.06 -8.22 -9.87
C TRP A 39 -5.96 -8.42 -10.88
N GLU A 40 -6.21 -8.02 -12.12
CA GLU A 40 -5.21 -7.91 -13.18
C GLU A 40 -5.18 -6.52 -13.78
N GLY A 41 -3.96 -6.03 -14.03
CA GLY A 41 -3.68 -4.81 -14.79
C GLY A 41 -2.69 -5.10 -15.91
N ILE A 42 -3.14 -5.02 -17.16
CA ILE A 42 -2.34 -5.38 -18.35
C ILE A 42 -1.71 -4.17 -19.05
N ARG A 43 -1.94 -2.97 -18.54
CA ARG A 43 -1.48 -1.70 -19.13
C ARG A 43 -0.63 -0.88 -18.16
N GLY A 44 0.02 -1.54 -17.22
CA GLY A 44 0.90 -0.87 -16.27
C GLY A 44 2.08 -0.23 -16.99
N MET A 45 2.49 0.94 -16.51
CA MET A 45 3.62 1.70 -17.02
C MET A 45 4.56 2.09 -15.88
N ASP A 46 5.82 1.79 -16.03
CA ASP A 46 6.90 2.05 -15.09
C ASP A 46 7.97 2.95 -15.73
N VAL A 47 8.43 3.96 -15.01
CA VAL A 47 9.57 4.82 -15.40
C VAL A 47 10.73 4.54 -14.45
N LYS A 48 11.71 3.77 -14.90
CA LYS A 48 12.83 3.30 -14.08
C LYS A 48 14.18 3.93 -14.46
N PRO A 49 15.12 4.02 -13.50
CA PRO A 49 16.45 4.53 -13.77
C PRO A 49 17.30 3.54 -14.60
N LYS A 50 18.04 4.07 -15.55
CA LYS A 50 19.07 3.36 -16.32
C LYS A 50 20.31 4.23 -16.49
N ALA A 51 21.45 3.61 -16.82
CA ALA A 51 22.71 4.32 -17.03
C ALA A 51 22.62 5.40 -18.11
N GLN A 52 21.75 5.20 -19.12
CA GLN A 52 21.54 6.13 -20.25
C GLN A 52 20.33 7.06 -20.06
N GLY A 53 19.81 7.18 -18.84
CA GLY A 53 18.63 7.99 -18.52
C GLY A 53 17.38 7.15 -18.21
N PRO A 54 16.26 7.81 -17.89
CA PRO A 54 14.99 7.14 -17.59
C PRO A 54 14.51 6.25 -18.72
N LYS A 55 13.96 5.09 -18.38
CA LYS A 55 13.37 4.16 -19.36
C LYS A 55 11.95 3.80 -18.96
N GLN A 56 11.02 3.98 -19.91
CA GLN A 56 9.65 3.46 -19.76
C GLN A 56 9.62 1.95 -20.00
N GLN A 57 8.82 1.26 -19.20
CA GLN A 57 8.62 -0.18 -19.27
C GLN A 57 7.17 -0.53 -19.02
N ALA A 58 6.49 -1.09 -20.01
CA ALA A 58 5.18 -1.68 -19.81
C ALA A 58 5.28 -2.94 -18.95
N TYR A 59 4.25 -3.19 -18.13
CA TYR A 59 4.16 -4.38 -17.30
C TYR A 59 2.72 -4.91 -17.19
N VAL A 60 2.64 -6.15 -16.80
CA VAL A 60 1.40 -6.84 -16.41
C VAL A 60 1.49 -7.14 -14.93
N GLU A 61 0.42 -6.88 -14.22
CA GLU A 61 0.35 -7.02 -12.78
C GLU A 61 -0.84 -7.89 -12.38
N ARG A 62 -0.61 -8.79 -11.44
CA ARG A 62 -1.65 -9.53 -10.72
C ARG A 62 -1.53 -9.19 -9.25
N ILE A 63 -2.61 -8.67 -8.67
CA ILE A 63 -2.69 -8.35 -7.25
C ILE A 63 -3.76 -9.20 -6.60
N GLU A 64 -3.41 -9.87 -5.51
CA GLU A 64 -4.32 -10.55 -4.62
C GLU A 64 -4.48 -9.72 -3.34
N LEU A 65 -5.71 -9.31 -3.01
CA LEU A 65 -6.07 -8.55 -1.82
C LEU A 65 -7.16 -9.31 -1.05
N GLN A 66 -6.77 -9.99 0.03
CA GLN A 66 -7.66 -10.85 0.82
C GLN A 66 -7.85 -10.30 2.23
N PRO A 67 -9.10 -10.31 2.76
CA PRO A 67 -9.36 -9.81 4.10
C PRO A 67 -8.67 -10.66 5.16
N ILE A 68 -8.11 -9.99 6.15
CA ILE A 68 -7.65 -10.61 7.40
C ILE A 68 -8.72 -10.49 8.46
N ASP A 69 -8.64 -11.29 9.52
CA ASP A 69 -9.48 -11.08 10.69
C ASP A 69 -9.23 -9.69 11.28
N PRO A 70 -10.24 -9.03 11.89
CA PRO A 70 -10.05 -7.75 12.57
C PRO A 70 -8.88 -7.82 13.55
N GLN A 71 -8.04 -6.81 13.55
CA GLN A 71 -6.87 -6.75 14.42
C GLN A 71 -7.10 -5.76 15.54
N THR A 72 -7.01 -6.21 16.79
CA THR A 72 -7.08 -5.35 17.98
C THR A 72 -5.72 -5.26 18.66
N ASN A 73 -5.42 -4.09 19.22
CA ASN A 73 -4.26 -3.88 20.08
C ASN A 73 -4.62 -2.79 21.11
N GLY A 74 -5.02 -3.20 22.31
CA GLY A 74 -5.68 -2.31 23.23
C GLY A 74 -6.91 -1.68 22.57
N PRO A 75 -7.12 -0.37 22.65
CA PRO A 75 -8.30 0.31 22.09
C PRO A 75 -8.29 0.43 20.56
N GLN A 76 -7.19 0.09 19.90
CA GLN A 76 -7.07 0.18 18.45
C GLN A 76 -7.77 -0.99 17.76
N LEU A 77 -8.49 -0.72 16.68
CA LEU A 77 -9.11 -1.71 15.81
C LEU A 77 -8.78 -1.41 14.36
N PHE A 78 -8.22 -2.38 13.65
CA PHE A 78 -8.03 -2.35 12.22
C PHE A 78 -8.88 -3.38 11.49
N TYR A 79 -9.45 -2.97 10.37
CA TYR A 79 -9.87 -3.84 9.28
C TYR A 79 -8.86 -3.77 8.15
N GLY A 80 -8.57 -4.88 7.50
CA GLY A 80 -7.50 -4.85 6.52
C GLY A 80 -7.51 -5.97 5.50
N LEU A 81 -6.67 -5.74 4.48
CA LEU A 81 -6.39 -6.66 3.39
C LEU A 81 -4.90 -7.04 3.44
N ARG A 82 -4.61 -8.34 3.51
CA ARG A 82 -3.29 -8.86 3.14
C ARG A 82 -3.20 -8.83 1.62
N TYR A 83 -2.08 -8.38 1.08
CA TYR A 83 -1.91 -8.37 -0.37
C TYR A 83 -0.59 -8.99 -0.84
N HIS A 84 -0.61 -9.45 -2.08
CA HIS A 84 0.54 -9.85 -2.85
C HIS A 84 0.40 -9.30 -4.27
N ALA A 85 1.36 -8.51 -4.71
CA ALA A 85 1.48 -8.01 -6.08
C ALA A 85 2.61 -8.72 -6.79
N HIS A 86 2.30 -9.37 -7.92
CA HIS A 86 3.25 -10.05 -8.78
C HIS A 86 3.24 -9.39 -10.15
N ILE A 87 4.41 -8.88 -10.55
CA ILE A 87 4.55 -8.09 -11.78
C ILE A 87 5.52 -8.78 -12.73
N THR A 88 5.09 -8.89 -13.98
CA THR A 88 5.89 -9.41 -15.09
C THR A 88 5.96 -8.39 -16.22
N LYS A 89 6.88 -8.55 -17.14
CA LYS A 89 6.79 -7.84 -18.42
C LYS A 89 5.79 -8.54 -19.32
N PRO A 90 5.15 -7.83 -20.26
CA PRO A 90 4.31 -8.47 -21.26
C PRO A 90 5.03 -9.64 -21.94
N ASP A 91 4.31 -10.74 -22.16
CA ASP A 91 4.82 -11.96 -22.80
C ASP A 91 6.03 -12.63 -22.10
N GLN A 92 6.28 -12.34 -20.83
CA GLN A 92 7.35 -12.94 -20.04
C GLN A 92 6.80 -13.53 -18.73
N VAL A 93 7.23 -14.73 -18.40
CA VAL A 93 6.92 -15.37 -17.10
C VAL A 93 7.92 -14.98 -16.00
N LYS A 94 9.05 -14.36 -16.39
CA LYS A 94 10.05 -13.94 -15.42
C LYS A 94 9.53 -12.79 -14.57
N MET A 95 9.53 -13.00 -13.26
CA MET A 95 9.21 -11.98 -12.27
C MET A 95 10.04 -10.70 -12.53
N TYR A 96 9.34 -9.59 -12.64
CA TYR A 96 9.92 -8.27 -12.79
C TYR A 96 9.95 -7.52 -11.46
N HIS A 97 8.86 -7.59 -10.69
CA HIS A 97 8.73 -7.07 -9.35
C HIS A 97 7.82 -7.99 -8.53
N ASP A 98 8.06 -8.06 -7.23
CA ASP A 98 7.25 -8.80 -6.26
C ASP A 98 7.12 -7.96 -4.99
N GLN A 99 5.94 -7.97 -4.38
CA GLN A 99 5.66 -7.12 -3.24
C GLN A 99 4.55 -7.74 -2.39
N VAL A 100 4.75 -7.75 -1.08
CA VAL A 100 3.78 -8.25 -0.11
C VAL A 100 3.58 -7.25 1.02
N GLY A 101 2.41 -7.29 1.67
CA GLY A 101 2.12 -6.46 2.82
C GLY A 101 0.64 -6.39 3.17
N TYR A 102 0.24 -5.25 3.76
CA TYR A 102 -1.11 -5.00 4.25
C TYR A 102 -1.60 -3.62 3.85
N TRP A 103 -2.89 -3.54 3.58
CA TRP A 103 -3.67 -2.32 3.59
C TRP A 103 -4.55 -2.37 4.83
N LEU A 104 -4.42 -1.38 5.73
CA LEU A 104 -5.12 -1.34 7.01
C LEU A 104 -5.89 -0.04 7.15
N TRP A 105 -7.13 -0.13 7.59
CA TRP A 105 -7.96 1.03 7.88
C TRP A 105 -8.44 0.99 9.34
N GLU A 106 -8.27 2.11 10.04
CA GLU A 106 -8.70 2.33 11.42
C GLU A 106 -9.94 3.23 11.43
N PRO A 107 -11.16 2.69 11.63
CA PRO A 107 -12.41 3.46 11.55
C PRO A 107 -12.49 4.63 12.53
N ALA A 108 -11.92 4.48 13.74
CA ALA A 108 -12.05 5.47 14.81
C ALA A 108 -11.35 6.80 14.48
N ASN A 109 -10.30 6.78 13.66
CA ASN A 109 -9.44 7.93 13.39
C ASN A 109 -9.29 8.22 11.90
N ASP A 110 -10.02 7.51 11.03
CA ASP A 110 -9.86 7.55 9.57
C ASP A 110 -8.42 7.27 9.09
N ASN A 111 -7.60 6.60 9.91
CA ASN A 111 -6.22 6.29 9.56
C ASN A 111 -6.20 5.19 8.50
N LEU A 112 -5.37 5.42 7.48
CA LEU A 112 -5.10 4.45 6.43
C LEU A 112 -3.60 4.18 6.39
N ILE A 113 -3.22 2.90 6.44
CA ILE A 113 -1.83 2.46 6.44
C ILE A 113 -1.61 1.44 5.32
N HIS A 114 -0.53 1.61 4.59
CA HIS A 114 -0.04 0.65 3.62
C HIS A 114 1.37 0.21 4.01
N THR A 115 1.51 -1.04 4.39
CA THR A 115 2.83 -1.65 4.59
C THR A 115 3.23 -2.43 3.36
N LEU A 116 4.48 -2.33 2.95
CA LEU A 116 5.00 -3.11 1.83
C LEU A 116 6.42 -3.60 2.10
N THR A 117 6.70 -4.78 1.57
CA THR A 117 8.04 -5.39 1.59
C THR A 117 8.36 -5.92 0.21
N ILE A 118 9.52 -5.56 -0.31
CA ILE A 118 10.02 -6.09 -1.58
C ILE A 118 11.27 -6.96 -1.36
N PRO A 119 11.43 -8.08 -2.14
CA PRO A 119 12.51 -9.05 -1.93
C PRO A 119 13.88 -8.54 -2.40
N ARG A 120 14.09 -7.24 -2.25
CA ARG A 120 15.38 -6.55 -2.38
C ARG A 120 15.84 -5.99 -1.06
N GLY A 121 15.18 -6.38 0.06
CA GLY A 121 15.48 -5.88 1.39
C GLY A 121 15.09 -4.42 1.59
N MET A 122 13.91 -4.05 1.13
CA MET A 122 13.29 -2.75 1.38
C MET A 122 11.91 -2.95 1.98
N ILE A 123 11.58 -2.14 2.96
CA ILE A 123 10.27 -2.06 3.61
C ILE A 123 9.81 -0.61 3.65
N THR A 124 8.51 -0.41 3.54
CA THR A 124 7.88 0.91 3.65
C THR A 124 6.57 0.77 4.45
N MET A 125 6.33 1.70 5.34
CA MET A 125 5.03 1.93 5.94
C MET A 125 4.59 3.34 5.55
N ALA A 126 3.63 3.43 4.62
CA ALA A 126 3.03 4.68 4.20
C ALA A 126 1.72 4.90 4.95
N ALA A 127 1.42 6.14 5.28
CA ALA A 127 0.23 6.50 6.02
C ALA A 127 -0.51 7.69 5.38
N GLY A 128 -1.83 7.71 5.58
CA GLY A 128 -2.73 8.75 5.13
C GLY A 128 -4.04 8.73 5.93
N LYS A 129 -5.03 9.46 5.46
CA LYS A 129 -6.37 9.46 6.04
C LYS A 129 -7.41 9.31 4.95
N ALA A 130 -8.44 8.51 5.23
CA ALA A 130 -9.59 8.35 4.36
C ALA A 130 -10.83 7.98 5.19
N LYS A 131 -11.95 8.62 4.88
CA LYS A 131 -13.27 8.27 5.45
C LYS A 131 -13.78 6.99 4.78
N ALA A 132 -14.68 6.30 5.45
CA ALA A 132 -15.26 5.06 4.93
C ALA A 132 -15.86 5.18 3.52
N SER A 133 -16.36 6.36 3.14
CA SER A 133 -17.00 6.63 1.85
C SER A 133 -16.06 7.14 0.78
N ASP A 134 -14.81 7.41 1.09
CA ASP A 134 -13.87 8.02 0.15
C ASP A 134 -13.48 7.00 -0.92
N LYS A 135 -13.62 7.42 -2.17
CA LYS A 135 -13.22 6.64 -3.35
C LYS A 135 -11.84 7.03 -3.86
N GLN A 136 -11.23 8.04 -3.27
CA GLN A 136 -9.91 8.54 -3.62
C GLN A 136 -9.15 8.87 -2.35
N PHE A 137 -7.92 8.37 -2.25
CA PHE A 137 -7.08 8.59 -1.08
C PHE A 137 -5.60 8.51 -1.45
N GLU A 138 -4.76 9.11 -0.62
CA GLU A 138 -3.32 9.14 -0.81
C GLU A 138 -2.57 8.80 0.49
N LEU A 139 -1.42 8.15 0.34
CA LEU A 139 -0.53 7.81 1.44
C LEU A 139 0.90 8.20 1.10
N HIS A 140 1.62 8.58 2.15
CA HIS A 140 3.02 9.01 2.04
C HIS A 140 3.89 8.27 3.04
N ALA A 141 5.15 8.08 2.67
CA ALA A 141 6.22 7.68 3.57
C ALA A 141 7.48 8.50 3.29
N LYS A 142 8.28 8.73 4.32
CA LYS A 142 9.53 9.47 4.21
C LYS A 142 10.62 8.77 4.99
N GLU A 143 11.81 8.71 4.41
CA GLU A 143 12.97 8.19 5.10
C GLU A 143 13.25 8.95 6.39
N GLY A 144 13.50 8.21 7.48
CA GLY A 144 13.74 8.78 8.82
C GLY A 144 12.50 9.23 9.57
N ASP A 145 11.30 9.10 8.99
CA ASP A 145 10.05 9.27 9.73
C ASP A 145 9.78 8.01 10.57
N CYS A 146 9.34 8.21 11.83
CA CYS A 146 9.00 7.11 12.75
C CYS A 146 7.54 6.65 12.60
N ASP A 147 6.68 7.50 12.05
CA ASP A 147 5.24 7.25 11.93
C ASP A 147 4.86 6.71 10.54
N ALA A 148 5.65 7.10 9.50
CA ALA A 148 5.46 6.64 8.12
C ALA A 148 6.82 6.59 7.39
N GLY A 149 7.54 5.49 7.56
CA GLY A 149 8.97 5.41 7.26
C GLY A 149 9.35 4.41 6.17
N ILE A 150 10.61 4.54 5.75
CA ILE A 150 11.24 3.70 4.74
C ILE A 150 12.55 3.15 5.30
N SER A 151 12.78 1.84 5.14
CA SER A 151 14.03 1.19 5.49
C SER A 151 14.52 0.31 4.33
N SER A 152 15.81 0.38 4.04
CA SER A 152 16.42 -0.33 2.92
C SER A 152 17.75 -0.97 3.32
N ASN A 153 18.14 -2.02 2.59
CA ASN A 153 19.43 -2.66 2.78
C ASN A 153 20.61 -1.71 2.47
N PRO A 154 21.84 -2.00 2.94
CA PRO A 154 22.98 -1.11 2.77
C PRO A 154 23.34 -0.77 1.31
N PHE A 155 23.16 -1.72 0.36
CA PHE A 155 23.44 -1.45 -1.05
C PHE A 155 22.45 -0.47 -1.66
N LEU A 156 21.16 -0.64 -1.38
CA LEU A 156 20.13 0.30 -1.84
C LEU A 156 20.37 1.69 -1.26
N ASN A 157 20.67 1.79 0.03
CA ASN A 157 21.00 3.07 0.67
C ASN A 157 22.21 3.75 0.04
N TYR A 158 23.18 2.99 -0.45
CA TYR A 158 24.38 3.51 -1.12
C TYR A 158 24.11 3.93 -2.57
N ALA A 159 23.34 3.13 -3.33
CA ALA A 159 23.28 3.25 -4.79
C ALA A 159 21.96 3.84 -5.29
N PHE A 160 20.83 3.50 -4.65
CA PHE A 160 19.46 3.81 -5.07
C PHE A 160 18.59 4.09 -3.84
N ARG A 161 18.97 5.09 -3.06
CA ARG A 161 18.35 5.38 -1.77
C ARG A 161 16.96 5.96 -1.97
N THR A 162 15.92 5.25 -1.54
CA THR A 162 14.56 5.76 -1.51
C THR A 162 14.40 6.75 -0.35
N VAL A 163 13.96 7.95 -0.66
CA VAL A 163 13.83 9.05 0.30
C VAL A 163 12.37 9.43 0.58
N GLU A 164 11.49 9.27 -0.41
CA GLU A 164 10.05 9.49 -0.27
C GLU A 164 9.29 8.44 -1.10
N PHE A 165 8.10 8.12 -0.64
CA PHE A 165 7.14 7.26 -1.32
C PHE A 165 5.77 7.91 -1.24
N HIS A 166 5.08 7.97 -2.36
CA HIS A 166 3.72 8.47 -2.47
C HIS A 166 2.90 7.51 -3.31
N ILE A 167 1.68 7.20 -2.88
CA ILE A 167 0.71 6.45 -3.66
C ILE A 167 -0.66 7.10 -3.55
N GLN A 168 -1.30 7.30 -4.68
CA GLN A 168 -2.70 7.72 -4.80
C GLN A 168 -3.51 6.58 -5.38
N VAL A 169 -4.65 6.27 -4.75
CA VAL A 169 -5.59 5.23 -5.20
C VAL A 169 -6.92 5.87 -5.56
N SER A 170 -7.53 5.39 -6.62
CA SER A 170 -8.87 5.79 -7.06
C SER A 170 -9.74 4.56 -7.32
N ILE A 171 -10.90 4.49 -6.66
CA ILE A 171 -11.93 3.47 -6.87
C ILE A 171 -12.96 4.03 -7.85
N HIS A 172 -13.20 3.30 -8.94
CA HIS A 172 -14.07 3.76 -10.03
C HIS A 172 -15.48 3.15 -9.95
N ASP A 173 -16.47 3.85 -10.52
CA ASP A 173 -17.87 3.40 -10.51
C ASP A 173 -18.12 2.18 -11.42
N ASP A 174 -17.20 1.90 -12.33
CA ASP A 174 -17.25 0.71 -13.21
C ASP A 174 -16.72 -0.57 -12.56
N GLY A 175 -16.36 -0.51 -11.27
CA GLY A 175 -15.85 -1.63 -10.50
C GLY A 175 -14.34 -1.88 -10.68
N THR A 176 -13.63 -1.02 -11.41
CA THR A 176 -12.16 -1.02 -11.46
C THR A 176 -11.57 -0.14 -10.35
N TRP A 177 -10.28 -0.26 -10.09
CA TRP A 177 -9.51 0.71 -9.34
C TRP A 177 -8.17 0.97 -10.00
N SER A 178 -7.60 2.13 -9.76
CA SER A 178 -6.30 2.52 -10.29
C SER A 178 -5.41 3.12 -9.22
N TYR A 179 -4.11 3.12 -9.48
CA TYR A 179 -3.15 3.83 -8.66
C TYR A 179 -2.13 4.59 -9.51
N GLU A 180 -1.59 5.65 -8.91
CA GLU A 180 -0.37 6.33 -9.33
C GLU A 180 0.59 6.33 -8.15
N GLN A 181 1.82 5.86 -8.37
CA GLN A 181 2.84 5.73 -7.34
C GLN A 181 4.10 6.45 -7.76
N ASP A 182 4.73 7.21 -6.86
CA ASP A 182 6.02 7.85 -7.05
C ASP A 182 6.98 7.42 -5.92
N THR A 183 8.03 6.71 -6.31
CA THR A 183 9.13 6.33 -5.42
C THR A 183 10.31 7.26 -5.71
N VAL A 184 10.51 8.26 -4.86
CA VAL A 184 11.56 9.26 -5.03
C VAL A 184 12.88 8.72 -4.53
N MET A 185 13.90 8.73 -5.39
CA MET A 185 15.22 8.16 -5.10
C MET A 185 16.35 9.15 -5.27
N LYS A 186 17.35 9.05 -4.38
CA LYS A 186 18.69 9.57 -4.60
C LYS A 186 19.55 8.49 -5.24
N ILE A 187 19.94 8.71 -6.49
CA ILE A 187 20.82 7.79 -7.23
C ILE A 187 22.25 8.29 -7.09
N LYS A 188 23.16 7.37 -6.74
CA LYS A 188 24.58 7.71 -6.60
C LYS A 188 25.13 8.35 -7.89
N CYS A 189 25.89 9.43 -7.74
CA CYS A 189 26.47 10.24 -8.81
C CYS A 189 25.46 10.99 -9.67
N GLN A 190 24.23 11.14 -9.21
CA GLN A 190 23.23 12.04 -9.79
C GLN A 190 22.87 13.14 -8.78
N GLU A 191 22.83 14.41 -9.21
CA GLU A 191 22.48 15.55 -8.34
C GLU A 191 20.96 15.66 -8.14
N ALA A 192 20.19 15.42 -9.20
CA ALA A 192 18.74 15.49 -9.16
C ALA A 192 18.14 14.23 -8.55
N LEU A 193 17.02 14.42 -7.84
CA LEU A 193 16.18 13.30 -7.41
C LEU A 193 15.59 12.60 -8.65
N PHE A 194 15.49 11.30 -8.56
CA PHE A 194 14.86 10.48 -9.58
C PHE A 194 13.45 10.09 -9.11
N HIS A 195 12.46 10.38 -9.94
CA HIS A 195 11.07 9.97 -9.73
C HIS A 195 10.83 8.66 -10.49
N HIS A 196 10.73 7.59 -9.73
CA HIS A 196 10.34 6.26 -10.22
C HIS A 196 8.82 6.17 -10.12
N VAL A 197 8.18 6.53 -11.23
CA VAL A 197 6.72 6.60 -11.31
C VAL A 197 6.17 5.36 -11.96
N ASP A 198 5.16 4.77 -11.34
CA ASP A 198 4.41 3.68 -11.92
C ASP A 198 2.90 3.86 -11.69
N SER A 199 2.09 3.35 -12.62
CA SER A 199 0.64 3.45 -12.57
C SER A 199 0.00 2.28 -13.30
N ASN A 200 -1.19 1.89 -12.85
CA ASN A 200 -2.00 0.88 -13.53
C ASN A 200 -3.48 1.06 -13.20
N THR A 201 -4.33 0.44 -14.03
CA THR A 201 -5.76 0.25 -13.76
C THR A 201 -6.04 -1.24 -13.67
N LEU A 202 -6.68 -1.64 -12.58
CA LEU A 202 -6.90 -3.03 -12.18
C LEU A 202 -8.35 -3.44 -12.46
N HIS A 203 -8.53 -4.58 -13.12
CA HIS A 203 -9.81 -5.20 -13.38
C HIS A 203 -9.96 -6.43 -12.50
N LYS A 204 -11.11 -6.58 -11.83
CA LYS A 204 -11.37 -7.73 -10.96
C LYS A 204 -11.51 -9.00 -11.78
N ILE A 205 -10.77 -10.04 -11.38
CA ILE A 205 -10.84 -11.37 -11.98
C ILE A 205 -11.45 -12.40 -11.05
N GLU A 206 -11.43 -12.15 -9.72
CA GLU A 206 -12.02 -13.04 -8.72
C GLU A 206 -12.42 -12.25 -7.46
N GLU A 207 -13.53 -12.62 -6.84
CA GLU A 207 -13.99 -12.03 -5.58
C GLU A 207 -13.10 -12.45 -4.41
N ALA A 208 -13.05 -11.58 -3.38
CA ALA A 208 -12.36 -11.92 -2.14
C ALA A 208 -13.10 -13.03 -1.38
N THR A 209 -12.34 -13.90 -0.74
CA THR A 209 -12.89 -14.89 0.18
C THR A 209 -13.07 -14.25 1.57
N PRO A 210 -14.21 -14.44 2.27
CA PRO A 210 -14.39 -13.93 3.62
C PRO A 210 -13.24 -14.34 4.56
N ASN A 211 -12.88 -13.49 5.51
CA ASN A 211 -11.84 -13.78 6.50
C ASN A 211 -12.24 -14.98 7.39
N PRO A 212 -11.30 -15.68 8.04
CA PRO A 212 -11.57 -16.92 8.80
C PRO A 212 -12.68 -16.80 9.84
N GLN A 213 -12.70 -15.75 10.66
CA GLN A 213 -13.74 -15.54 11.68
C GLN A 213 -15.13 -15.30 11.10
N ALA A 214 -15.23 -14.73 9.91
CA ALA A 214 -16.52 -14.49 9.24
C ALA A 214 -17.12 -15.74 8.57
N ARG A 215 -16.39 -16.87 8.59
CA ARG A 215 -16.85 -18.17 8.05
C ARG A 215 -17.40 -19.11 9.12
N LEU A 216 -17.29 -18.73 10.41
CA LEU A 216 -17.79 -19.48 11.55
C LEU A 216 -19.23 -19.13 11.86
#